data_48b944c49c114b3e5717f7e04e5afdd5
#
_entry.id   48b944c49c114b3e5717f7e04e5afdd5
#
_cell.length_a   1.000
_cell.length_b   1.000
_cell.length_c   1.000
_cell.angle_alpha   90.00
_cell.angle_beta   90.00
_cell.angle_gamma   90.00
#
_symmetry.space_group_name_H-M   'P 1'
#
loop_
_entity.id
_entity.type
_entity.pdbx_description
1 polymer ?
#
loop_
_entity_poly.entity_id
_entity_poly.type
_entity_poly.pdbx_seq_one_letter_code
_entity_poly.pdbx_strand_id
1 'polypeptide(L)'
;QRQMCIRDRAKAGVEVKGTVLHLHGNGGNLAWHLGASYWLPEQGYQVLMIDYRGYGLSAGKPALPEVYQDIGAALDWLDQAPQVRGKPQVLLGQSLGGAMAIHYLAQHPEQAQRFKALVFDGVPASYREVGRFALSTSWLTWPMQVPLSWLVPDGDSAIRSIASLKTPPKLFFHSIDDALVPLDNGIRLYQAAPPPRV
;
A
#
# COMPACT_ATOMS: atom_id res chain seq x y z
N GLN A 1 -2.29 -12.67 -17.20
CA GLN A 1 -1.86 -13.40 -16.00
C GLN A 1 -1.28 -12.43 -15.02
N ARG A 2 -1.77 -12.44 -13.77
CA ARG A 2 -1.21 -11.67 -12.66
C ARG A 2 -0.16 -12.53 -11.98
N GLN A 3 1.02 -12.01 -11.75
CA GLN A 3 2.00 -12.69 -10.93
C GLN A 3 1.73 -12.36 -9.48
N MET A 4 1.25 -13.33 -8.73
CA MET A 4 1.25 -13.30 -7.29
C MET A 4 2.44 -14.10 -6.81
N CYS A 5 3.33 -13.47 -6.08
CA CYS A 5 4.40 -14.16 -5.38
C CYS A 5 4.03 -14.26 -3.91
N ILE A 6 3.81 -15.46 -3.46
CA ILE A 6 3.75 -15.75 -2.04
C ILE A 6 5.17 -16.05 -1.62
N ARG A 7 5.79 -15.09 -1.05
CA ARG A 7 6.98 -15.37 -0.29
C ARG A 7 6.58 -15.44 1.19
N ASP A 8 6.57 -16.41 1.66
CA ASP A 8 6.50 -17.78 1.84
C ASP A 8 6.32 -18.10 3.34
N ARG A 9 6.11 -19.27 3.61
CA ARG A 9 5.97 -19.95 4.89
C ARG A 9 6.86 -19.36 5.96
N ALA A 10 6.31 -19.18 7.15
CA ALA A 10 7.11 -19.09 8.36
C ALA A 10 8.27 -20.09 8.27
N LYS A 11 9.45 -19.70 8.71
CA LYS A 11 10.64 -20.57 8.74
C LYS A 11 10.25 -21.94 9.27
N ALA A 12 10.76 -23.00 8.66
CA ALA A 12 10.45 -24.37 9.07
C ALA A 12 10.66 -24.53 10.58
N GLY A 13 9.62 -25.00 11.30
CA GLY A 13 9.63 -25.14 12.75
C GLY A 13 9.14 -23.92 13.54
N VAL A 14 8.80 -22.80 12.87
CA VAL A 14 8.20 -21.62 13.51
C VAL A 14 6.68 -21.67 13.35
N GLU A 15 5.96 -21.48 14.44
CA GLU A 15 4.49 -21.41 14.41
C GLU A 15 4.02 -20.19 13.60
N VAL A 16 3.06 -20.42 12.71
CA VAL A 16 2.48 -19.36 11.88
C VAL A 16 1.52 -18.51 12.72
N LYS A 17 1.93 -17.28 13.03
CA LYS A 17 1.19 -16.30 13.84
C LYS A 17 0.14 -15.54 13.03
N GLY A 18 0.35 -15.37 11.73
CA GLY A 18 -0.55 -14.61 10.86
C GLY A 18 -0.01 -14.43 9.45
N THR A 19 -0.76 -13.67 8.65
CA THR A 19 -0.40 -13.35 7.26
C THR A 19 -0.36 -11.84 7.05
N VAL A 20 0.66 -11.36 6.38
CA VAL A 20 0.80 -9.96 5.96
C VAL A 20 0.56 -9.86 4.46
N LEU A 21 -0.46 -9.09 4.05
CA LEU A 21 -0.60 -8.64 2.68
C LEU A 21 0.27 -7.39 2.50
N HIS A 22 1.34 -7.49 1.73
CA HIS A 22 2.22 -6.37 1.44
C HIS A 22 1.92 -5.81 0.05
N LEU A 23 1.39 -4.60 0.01
CA LEU A 23 1.14 -3.81 -1.19
C LEU A 23 2.31 -2.84 -1.38
N HIS A 24 3.14 -3.09 -2.38
CA HIS A 24 4.41 -2.38 -2.59
C HIS A 24 4.24 -0.97 -3.21
N GLY A 25 5.28 -0.17 -3.15
CA GLY A 25 5.34 1.17 -3.70
C GLY A 25 5.47 1.22 -5.22
N ASN A 26 5.63 2.45 -5.75
CA ASN A 26 5.83 2.68 -7.17
C ASN A 26 7.23 2.22 -7.63
N GLY A 27 7.32 1.82 -8.90
CA GLY A 27 8.57 1.42 -9.55
C GLY A 27 9.01 -0.02 -9.25
N GLY A 28 9.89 -0.56 -10.08
CA GLY A 28 10.44 -1.88 -9.93
C GLY A 28 9.40 -3.02 -9.96
N ASN A 29 9.54 -3.92 -9.04
CA ASN A 29 8.68 -5.10 -8.86
C ASN A 29 8.74 -5.57 -7.41
N LEU A 30 7.98 -6.60 -7.09
CA LEU A 30 7.93 -7.15 -5.73
C LEU A 30 9.31 -7.52 -5.16
N ALA A 31 10.27 -7.94 -6.00
CA ALA A 31 11.60 -8.31 -5.51
C ALA A 31 12.39 -7.09 -4.99
N TRP A 32 12.18 -5.91 -5.57
CA TRP A 32 12.80 -4.66 -5.11
C TRP A 32 12.25 -4.21 -3.75
N HIS A 33 10.96 -4.50 -3.49
CA HIS A 33 10.27 -4.10 -2.27
C HIS A 33 10.32 -5.14 -1.15
N LEU A 34 10.93 -6.30 -1.39
CA LEU A 34 11.08 -7.34 -0.36
C LEU A 34 11.78 -6.85 0.91
N GLY A 35 12.67 -5.87 0.80
CA GLY A 35 13.40 -5.31 1.93
C GLY A 35 12.52 -4.87 3.09
N ALA A 36 11.30 -4.40 2.83
CA ALA A 36 10.36 -3.96 3.87
C ALA A 36 9.71 -5.12 4.65
N SER A 37 9.75 -6.36 4.13
CA SER A 37 9.01 -7.49 4.73
C SER A 37 9.76 -8.82 4.79
N TYR A 38 11.01 -8.89 4.29
CA TYR A 38 11.76 -10.16 4.20
C TYR A 38 12.06 -10.82 5.55
N TRP A 39 12.05 -10.06 6.61
CA TRP A 39 12.32 -10.50 7.98
C TRP A 39 11.08 -11.09 8.68
N LEU A 40 9.87 -10.81 8.19
CA LEU A 40 8.62 -11.25 8.78
C LEU A 40 8.47 -12.79 8.87
N PRO A 41 8.90 -13.58 7.86
CA PRO A 41 8.87 -15.04 7.93
C PRO A 41 9.67 -15.63 9.11
N GLU A 42 10.76 -14.99 9.50
CA GLU A 42 11.55 -15.41 10.67
C GLU A 42 10.80 -15.15 11.99
N GLN A 43 9.87 -14.22 11.99
CA GLN A 43 9.02 -13.89 13.13
C GLN A 43 7.71 -14.70 13.16
N GLY A 44 7.51 -15.62 12.20
CA GLY A 44 6.34 -16.48 12.12
C GLY A 44 5.19 -15.90 11.27
N TYR A 45 5.43 -14.88 10.47
CA TYR A 45 4.40 -14.34 9.57
C TYR A 45 4.59 -14.82 8.14
N GLN A 46 3.50 -15.21 7.50
CA GLN A 46 3.47 -15.42 6.06
C GLN A 46 3.33 -14.05 5.37
N VAL A 47 3.97 -13.87 4.22
CA VAL A 47 3.88 -12.63 3.45
C VAL A 47 3.33 -12.93 2.07
N LEU A 48 2.21 -12.31 1.72
CA LEU A 48 1.68 -12.26 0.36
C LEU A 48 2.05 -10.91 -0.23
N MET A 49 2.76 -10.92 -1.35
CA MET A 49 3.00 -9.75 -2.20
C MET A 49 2.45 -10.02 -3.59
N ILE A 50 1.99 -8.95 -4.25
CA ILE A 50 1.56 -8.99 -5.64
C ILE A 50 2.32 -7.96 -6.46
N ASP A 51 2.66 -8.28 -7.71
CA ASP A 51 2.96 -7.27 -8.72
C ASP A 51 1.64 -6.82 -9.35
N TYR A 52 1.34 -5.55 -9.26
CA TYR A 52 0.16 -4.98 -9.93
C TYR A 52 0.28 -5.14 -11.45
N ARG A 53 -0.83 -5.00 -12.15
CA ARG A 53 -0.82 -4.98 -13.62
C ARG A 53 0.25 -4.03 -14.16
N GLY A 54 1.05 -4.51 -15.10
CA GLY A 54 2.14 -3.75 -15.72
C GLY A 54 3.40 -3.59 -14.86
N TYR A 55 3.44 -4.17 -13.66
CA TYR A 55 4.65 -4.26 -12.83
C TYR A 55 5.25 -5.66 -12.91
N GLY A 56 6.59 -5.75 -12.81
CA GLY A 56 7.32 -7.01 -12.82
C GLY A 56 6.97 -7.88 -14.02
N LEU A 57 6.48 -9.09 -13.77
CA LEU A 57 6.01 -10.02 -14.79
C LEU A 57 4.48 -10.03 -14.95
N SER A 58 3.76 -9.16 -14.24
CA SER A 58 2.31 -9.03 -14.39
C SER A 58 1.95 -8.38 -15.71
N ALA A 59 1.04 -9.00 -16.45
CA ALA A 59 0.55 -8.48 -17.71
C ALA A 59 -0.29 -7.20 -17.52
N GLY A 60 -0.51 -6.45 -18.61
CA GLY A 60 -1.34 -5.27 -18.65
C GLY A 60 -0.56 -3.96 -18.54
N LYS A 61 -1.25 -2.88 -18.21
CA LYS A 61 -0.67 -1.55 -18.01
C LYS A 61 -1.07 -1.02 -16.65
N PRO A 62 -0.17 -0.29 -15.95
CA PRO A 62 -0.52 0.36 -14.69
C PRO A 62 -1.54 1.46 -14.97
N ALA A 63 -2.71 1.33 -14.40
CA ALA A 63 -3.77 2.32 -14.55
C ALA A 63 -4.70 2.33 -13.33
N LEU A 64 -5.16 3.52 -12.95
CA LEU A 64 -6.28 3.73 -12.04
C LEU A 64 -7.55 3.94 -12.89
N PRO A 65 -8.69 3.34 -12.53
CA PRO A 65 -8.95 2.57 -11.31
C PRO A 65 -8.68 1.06 -11.39
N GLU A 66 -8.18 0.55 -12.50
CA GLU A 66 -8.10 -0.90 -12.77
C GLU A 66 -7.20 -1.66 -11.79
N VAL A 67 -6.19 -1.00 -11.22
CA VAL A 67 -5.28 -1.58 -10.20
C VAL A 67 -6.04 -2.05 -8.94
N TYR A 68 -7.19 -1.45 -8.64
CA TYR A 68 -8.03 -1.87 -7.51
C TYR A 68 -8.56 -3.29 -7.67
N GLN A 69 -8.76 -3.75 -8.91
CA GLN A 69 -9.11 -5.15 -9.17
C GLN A 69 -7.96 -6.11 -8.82
N ASP A 70 -6.72 -5.64 -8.85
CA ASP A 70 -5.56 -6.47 -8.47
C ASP A 70 -5.51 -6.63 -6.95
N ILE A 71 -5.83 -5.56 -6.21
CA ILE A 71 -5.98 -5.62 -4.75
C ILE A 71 -7.14 -6.56 -4.39
N GLY A 72 -8.31 -6.40 -5.02
CA GLY A 72 -9.45 -7.29 -4.82
C GLY A 72 -9.09 -8.76 -5.04
N ALA A 73 -8.38 -9.06 -6.14
CA ALA A 73 -7.96 -10.43 -6.43
C ALA A 73 -6.95 -11.00 -5.40
N ALA A 74 -6.10 -10.16 -4.81
CA ALA A 74 -5.22 -10.59 -3.72
C ALA A 74 -6.04 -10.93 -2.45
N LEU A 75 -7.09 -10.15 -2.16
CA LEU A 75 -7.98 -10.41 -1.04
C LEU A 75 -8.81 -11.69 -1.27
N ASP A 76 -9.35 -11.90 -2.47
CA ASP A 76 -10.07 -13.12 -2.85
C ASP A 76 -9.15 -14.35 -2.70
N TRP A 77 -7.88 -14.21 -3.09
CA TRP A 77 -6.91 -15.28 -2.90
C TRP A 77 -6.68 -15.60 -1.42
N LEU A 78 -6.57 -14.58 -0.56
CA LEU A 78 -6.42 -14.77 0.88
C LEU A 78 -7.61 -15.53 1.48
N ASP A 79 -8.83 -15.33 0.96
CA ASP A 79 -10.03 -16.03 1.41
C ASP A 79 -10.02 -17.52 1.02
N GLN A 80 -9.44 -17.82 -0.13
CA GLN A 80 -9.42 -19.18 -0.68
C GLN A 80 -8.22 -20.01 -0.21
N ALA A 81 -7.14 -19.36 0.23
CA ALA A 81 -5.89 -20.02 0.58
C ALA A 81 -5.98 -20.79 1.91
N PRO A 82 -5.91 -22.14 1.90
CA PRO A 82 -6.06 -22.95 3.11
C PRO A 82 -5.03 -22.61 4.20
N GLN A 83 -3.81 -22.23 3.80
CA GLN A 83 -2.70 -21.89 4.71
C GLN A 83 -2.92 -20.58 5.48
N VAL A 84 -3.85 -19.73 5.01
CA VAL A 84 -4.16 -18.42 5.62
C VAL A 84 -5.43 -18.49 6.48
N ARG A 85 -6.30 -19.46 6.18
CA ARG A 85 -7.63 -19.57 6.80
C ARG A 85 -7.55 -19.61 8.32
N GLY A 86 -8.35 -18.77 8.99
CA GLY A 86 -8.45 -18.71 10.45
C GLY A 86 -7.28 -17.99 11.14
N LYS A 87 -6.31 -17.47 10.37
CA LYS A 87 -5.16 -16.75 10.93
C LYS A 87 -5.38 -15.24 10.88
N PRO A 88 -4.82 -14.49 11.87
CA PRO A 88 -4.82 -13.03 11.81
C PRO A 88 -4.19 -12.51 10.52
N GLN A 89 -4.78 -11.47 9.95
CA GLN A 89 -4.26 -10.81 8.75
C GLN A 89 -3.90 -9.36 9.07
N VAL A 90 -2.81 -8.88 8.51
CA VAL A 90 -2.35 -7.49 8.57
C VAL A 90 -2.11 -7.01 7.14
N LEU A 91 -2.47 -5.77 6.86
CA LEU A 91 -2.08 -5.13 5.60
C LEU A 91 -0.89 -4.22 5.87
N LEU A 92 0.16 -4.35 5.06
CA LEU A 92 1.28 -3.42 4.95
C LEU A 92 1.19 -2.71 3.61
N GLY A 93 0.88 -1.43 3.63
CA GLY A 93 0.86 -0.59 2.43
C GLY A 93 2.04 0.37 2.40
N GLN A 94 2.94 0.18 1.44
CA GLN A 94 4.12 1.01 1.26
C GLN A 94 3.86 2.06 0.16
N SER A 95 4.09 3.34 0.47
CA SER A 95 4.01 4.43 -0.51
C SER A 95 2.72 4.37 -1.35
N LEU A 96 2.81 4.26 -2.68
CA LEU A 96 1.68 4.11 -3.60
C LEU A 96 0.74 2.96 -3.21
N GLY A 97 1.29 1.81 -2.79
CA GLY A 97 0.51 0.65 -2.34
C GLY A 97 -0.35 0.97 -1.12
N GLY A 98 0.17 1.79 -0.21
CA GLY A 98 -0.60 2.29 0.94
C GLY A 98 -1.71 3.25 0.54
N ALA A 99 -1.46 4.18 -0.39
CA ALA A 99 -2.48 5.11 -0.88
C ALA A 99 -3.63 4.36 -1.59
N MET A 100 -3.30 3.40 -2.44
CA MET A 100 -4.27 2.53 -3.11
C MET A 100 -5.07 1.68 -2.10
N ALA A 101 -4.40 1.12 -1.09
CA ALA A 101 -5.06 0.35 -0.04
C ALA A 101 -6.06 1.19 0.75
N ILE A 102 -5.70 2.41 1.14
CA ILE A 102 -6.58 3.34 1.86
C ILE A 102 -7.84 3.60 1.03
N HIS A 103 -7.68 3.95 -0.24
CA HIS A 103 -8.83 4.22 -1.10
C HIS A 103 -9.70 2.97 -1.28
N TYR A 104 -9.10 1.84 -1.64
CA TYR A 104 -9.82 0.59 -1.86
C TYR A 104 -10.61 0.15 -0.61
N LEU A 105 -9.97 0.11 0.55
CA LEU A 105 -10.61 -0.34 1.79
C LEU A 105 -11.66 0.64 2.31
N ALA A 106 -11.53 1.93 2.00
CA ALA A 106 -12.58 2.91 2.32
C ALA A 106 -13.85 2.70 1.48
N GLN A 107 -13.72 2.20 0.25
CA GLN A 107 -14.85 1.83 -0.62
C GLN A 107 -15.41 0.43 -0.30
N HIS A 108 -14.62 -0.43 0.39
CA HIS A 108 -14.95 -1.82 0.72
C HIS A 108 -14.77 -2.06 2.23
N PRO A 109 -15.59 -1.45 3.09
CA PRO A 109 -15.41 -1.51 4.55
C PRO A 109 -15.52 -2.95 5.10
N GLU A 110 -16.24 -3.84 4.45
CA GLU A 110 -16.32 -5.26 4.78
C GLU A 110 -14.97 -5.95 4.59
N GLN A 111 -14.22 -5.57 3.56
CA GLN A 111 -12.87 -6.08 3.33
C GLN A 111 -11.86 -5.53 4.33
N ALA A 112 -12.06 -4.30 4.79
CA ALA A 112 -11.19 -3.71 5.81
C ALA A 112 -11.26 -4.46 7.14
N GLN A 113 -12.44 -4.93 7.53
CA GLN A 113 -12.68 -5.61 8.83
C GLN A 113 -11.93 -6.93 8.98
N ARG A 114 -11.47 -7.55 7.90
CA ARG A 114 -10.68 -8.79 7.94
C ARG A 114 -9.32 -8.61 8.59
N PHE A 115 -8.75 -7.39 8.49
CA PHE A 115 -7.43 -7.10 9.02
C PHE A 115 -7.46 -6.77 10.51
N LYS A 116 -6.46 -7.27 11.24
CA LYS A 116 -6.25 -6.90 12.65
C LYS A 116 -5.60 -5.54 12.80
N ALA A 117 -4.83 -5.11 11.79
CA ALA A 117 -4.23 -3.80 11.70
C ALA A 117 -3.91 -3.45 10.24
N LEU A 118 -3.85 -2.15 9.97
CA LEU A 118 -3.31 -1.59 8.74
C LEU A 118 -2.02 -0.84 9.08
N VAL A 119 -0.96 -1.13 8.36
CA VAL A 119 0.34 -0.49 8.52
C VAL A 119 0.62 0.32 7.25
N PHE A 120 0.88 1.60 7.39
CA PHE A 120 1.15 2.53 6.31
C PHE A 120 2.54 3.11 6.44
N ASP A 121 3.39 2.88 5.44
CA ASP A 121 4.78 3.28 5.41
C ASP A 121 5.04 4.24 4.24
N GLY A 122 5.43 5.49 4.54
CA GLY A 122 5.77 6.51 3.54
C GLY A 122 4.63 6.84 2.56
N VAL A 123 3.37 6.83 3.02
CA VAL A 123 2.20 6.94 2.14
C VAL A 123 1.94 8.39 1.72
N PRO A 124 1.80 8.67 0.40
CA PRO A 124 1.41 9.99 -0.08
C PRO A 124 -0.05 10.31 0.24
N ALA A 125 -0.29 11.52 0.75
CA ALA A 125 -1.64 12.02 1.00
C ALA A 125 -2.40 12.31 -0.30
N SER A 126 -1.69 12.85 -1.30
CA SER A 126 -2.25 13.26 -2.60
C SER A 126 -1.30 12.87 -3.73
N TYR A 127 -1.82 12.22 -4.75
CA TYR A 127 -1.05 11.90 -5.97
C TYR A 127 -0.59 13.16 -6.70
N ARG A 128 -1.44 14.18 -6.73
CA ARG A 128 -1.13 15.46 -7.36
C ARG A 128 0.02 16.17 -6.65
N GLU A 129 0.03 16.16 -5.32
CA GLU A 129 1.09 16.80 -4.54
C GLU A 129 2.44 16.11 -4.74
N VAL A 130 2.48 14.78 -4.77
CA VAL A 130 3.70 14.04 -5.07
C VAL A 130 4.18 14.33 -6.49
N GLY A 131 3.26 14.35 -7.47
CA GLY A 131 3.58 14.74 -8.84
C GLY A 131 4.15 16.18 -8.90
N ARG A 132 3.54 17.12 -8.19
CA ARG A 132 4.03 18.50 -8.08
C ARG A 132 5.41 18.54 -7.43
N PHE A 133 5.61 17.81 -6.34
CA PHE A 133 6.90 17.74 -5.65
C PHE A 133 7.98 17.18 -6.61
N ALA A 134 7.71 16.09 -7.30
CA ALA A 134 8.64 15.52 -8.28
C ALA A 134 8.99 16.52 -9.40
N LEU A 135 8.02 17.28 -9.89
CA LEU A 135 8.24 18.33 -10.88
C LEU A 135 9.08 19.50 -10.33
N SER A 136 9.00 19.76 -9.02
CA SER A 136 9.73 20.86 -8.39
C SER A 136 11.24 20.58 -8.20
N THR A 137 11.65 19.32 -8.27
CA THR A 137 13.06 18.91 -8.07
C THR A 137 13.95 19.18 -9.27
N SER A 138 13.38 19.46 -10.45
CA SER A 138 14.10 19.78 -11.67
C SER A 138 13.90 21.25 -12.07
N TRP A 139 14.99 21.97 -12.34
CA TRP A 139 14.92 23.36 -12.78
C TRP A 139 14.13 23.54 -14.10
N LEU A 140 14.11 22.52 -14.95
CA LEU A 140 13.39 22.53 -16.23
C LEU A 140 11.86 22.46 -16.03
N THR A 141 11.39 21.67 -15.07
CA THR A 141 9.97 21.45 -14.81
C THR A 141 9.42 22.34 -13.69
N TRP A 142 10.31 22.95 -12.89
CA TRP A 142 9.94 23.80 -11.76
C TRP A 142 8.92 24.91 -12.11
N PRO A 143 9.06 25.67 -13.21
CA PRO A 143 8.09 26.72 -13.55
C PRO A 143 6.69 26.16 -13.91
N MET A 144 6.65 24.90 -14.38
CA MET A 144 5.43 24.23 -14.83
C MET A 144 4.85 23.26 -13.79
N GLN A 145 5.43 23.16 -12.61
CA GLN A 145 5.03 22.19 -11.59
C GLN A 145 3.54 22.30 -11.20
N VAL A 146 3.00 23.52 -11.10
CA VAL A 146 1.60 23.74 -10.77
C VAL A 146 0.67 23.31 -11.89
N PRO A 147 0.75 23.88 -13.11
CA PRO A 147 -0.15 23.48 -14.18
C PRO A 147 -0.01 22.00 -14.57
N LEU A 148 1.20 21.44 -14.62
CA LEU A 148 1.39 20.02 -14.96
C LEU A 148 0.85 19.08 -13.88
N SER A 149 0.96 19.45 -12.59
CA SER A 149 0.41 18.61 -11.51
C SER A 149 -1.11 18.47 -11.59
N TRP A 150 -1.81 19.43 -12.21
CA TRP A 150 -3.27 19.35 -12.39
C TRP A 150 -3.70 18.25 -13.36
N LEU A 151 -2.78 17.75 -14.19
CA LEU A 151 -3.01 16.60 -15.06
C LEU A 151 -3.00 15.27 -14.29
N VAL A 152 -2.50 15.27 -13.05
CA VAL A 152 -2.50 14.08 -12.19
C VAL A 152 -3.87 13.93 -11.56
N PRO A 153 -4.60 12.82 -11.84
CA PRO A 153 -5.85 12.53 -11.18
C PRO A 153 -5.65 12.40 -9.67
N ASP A 154 -6.53 13.01 -8.87
CA ASP A 154 -6.39 13.06 -7.41
C ASP A 154 -7.68 12.65 -6.69
N GLY A 155 -8.68 12.16 -7.43
CA GLY A 155 -9.97 11.73 -6.89
C GLY A 155 -9.82 10.60 -5.87
N ASP A 156 -8.93 9.66 -6.16
CA ASP A 156 -8.69 8.43 -5.39
C ASP A 156 -7.56 8.59 -4.36
N SER A 157 -7.13 9.81 -4.09
CA SER A 157 -6.05 10.08 -3.13
C SER A 157 -6.39 9.63 -1.72
N ALA A 158 -5.38 9.17 -1.00
CA ALA A 158 -5.51 8.64 0.35
C ALA A 158 -6.17 9.63 1.32
N ILE A 159 -5.84 10.92 1.24
CA ILE A 159 -6.38 11.96 2.12
C ILE A 159 -7.91 12.12 1.99
N ARG A 160 -8.47 11.83 0.81
CA ARG A 160 -9.92 11.91 0.56
C ARG A 160 -10.68 10.72 1.14
N SER A 161 -10.00 9.61 1.33
CA SER A 161 -10.60 8.32 1.70
C SER A 161 -10.36 7.93 3.15
N ILE A 162 -9.23 8.36 3.75
CA ILE A 162 -8.78 7.89 5.05
C ILE A 162 -9.78 8.14 6.18
N ALA A 163 -10.55 9.23 6.13
CA ALA A 163 -11.56 9.57 7.14
C ALA A 163 -12.71 8.55 7.22
N SER A 164 -12.98 7.83 6.13
CA SER A 164 -14.00 6.77 6.07
C SER A 164 -13.50 5.45 6.64
N LEU A 165 -12.20 5.28 6.79
CA LEU A 165 -11.56 4.03 7.23
C LEU A 165 -11.54 3.93 8.77
N LYS A 166 -12.73 3.71 9.38
CA LYS A 166 -12.91 3.70 10.84
C LYS A 166 -12.21 2.53 11.51
N THR A 167 -12.25 1.36 10.90
CA THR A 167 -11.64 0.11 11.38
C THR A 167 -10.81 -0.52 10.27
N PRO A 168 -9.82 -1.32 10.56
CA PRO A 168 -9.19 -1.64 11.86
C PRO A 168 -8.21 -0.55 12.36
N PRO A 169 -7.45 -0.82 13.46
CA PRO A 169 -6.38 0.05 13.91
C PRO A 169 -5.37 0.35 12.82
N LYS A 170 -4.87 1.57 12.80
CA LYS A 170 -3.92 2.07 11.80
C LYS A 170 -2.62 2.49 12.47
N LEU A 171 -1.50 2.02 11.90
CA LEU A 171 -0.15 2.39 12.29
C LEU A 171 0.52 3.11 11.13
N PHE A 172 1.08 4.29 11.39
CA PHE A 172 1.74 5.11 10.39
C PHE A 172 3.23 5.20 10.67
N PHE A 173 4.03 4.87 9.66
CA PHE A 173 5.47 5.12 9.64
C PHE A 173 5.79 6.12 8.54
N HIS A 174 6.70 7.03 8.81
CA HIS A 174 7.18 7.97 7.80
C HIS A 174 8.59 8.42 8.15
N SER A 175 9.53 8.33 7.21
CA SER A 175 10.86 8.86 7.41
C SER A 175 10.82 10.39 7.43
N ILE A 176 11.56 10.99 8.35
CA ILE A 176 11.74 12.46 8.36
C ILE A 176 12.55 12.96 7.16
N ASP A 177 13.38 12.09 6.58
CA ASP A 177 14.26 12.37 5.45
C ASP A 177 13.75 11.75 4.14
N ASP A 178 12.43 11.46 4.04
CA ASP A 178 11.87 10.91 2.81
C ASP A 178 11.96 11.92 1.67
N ALA A 179 12.82 11.60 0.69
CA ALA A 179 13.10 12.46 -0.46
C ALA A 179 12.03 12.37 -1.58
N LEU A 180 11.06 11.47 -1.47
CA LEU A 180 10.02 11.27 -2.48
C LEU A 180 8.65 11.70 -1.98
N VAL A 181 8.33 11.38 -0.74
CA VAL A 181 7.06 11.71 -0.09
C VAL A 181 7.37 12.49 1.19
N PRO A 182 7.31 13.83 1.17
CA PRO A 182 7.60 14.65 2.33
C PRO A 182 6.79 14.25 3.57
N LEU A 183 7.40 14.31 4.75
CA LEU A 183 6.81 13.92 6.04
C LEU A 183 5.41 14.51 6.30
N ASP A 184 5.15 15.73 5.80
CA ASP A 184 3.84 16.39 5.91
C ASP A 184 2.68 15.49 5.41
N ASN A 185 2.93 14.67 4.39
CA ASN A 185 1.93 13.72 3.88
C ASN A 185 1.52 12.72 4.97
N GLY A 186 2.48 12.14 5.68
CA GLY A 186 2.23 11.21 6.78
C GLY A 186 1.49 11.88 7.94
N ILE A 187 1.91 13.09 8.32
CA ILE A 187 1.27 13.88 9.40
C ILE A 187 -0.20 14.16 9.06
N ARG A 188 -0.49 14.61 7.85
CA ARG A 188 -1.86 14.91 7.39
C ARG A 188 -2.74 13.67 7.34
N LEU A 189 -2.22 12.55 6.85
CA LEU A 189 -2.95 11.27 6.86
C LEU A 189 -3.24 10.81 8.29
N TYR A 190 -2.25 10.87 9.18
CA TYR A 190 -2.43 10.53 10.58
C TYR A 190 -3.51 11.40 11.23
N GLN A 191 -3.47 12.72 11.00
CA GLN A 191 -4.46 13.64 11.57
C GLN A 191 -5.88 13.40 11.04
N ALA A 192 -6.02 13.09 9.77
CA ALA A 192 -7.31 12.83 9.12
C ALA A 192 -7.86 11.42 9.41
N ALA A 193 -7.01 10.46 9.77
CA ALA A 193 -7.43 9.10 10.07
C ALA A 193 -8.26 9.05 11.36
N PRO A 194 -9.41 8.34 11.36
CA PRO A 194 -10.16 8.13 12.60
C PRO A 194 -9.42 7.17 13.54
N PRO A 195 -9.61 7.27 14.89
CA PRO A 195 -9.06 6.31 15.83
C PRO A 195 -9.64 4.89 15.60
N PRO A 196 -8.93 3.83 16.07
CA PRO A 196 -7.62 3.87 16.70
C PRO A 196 -6.49 4.05 15.67
N ARG A 197 -5.54 4.92 16.01
CA ARG A 197 -4.35 5.22 15.18
C ARG A 197 -3.12 5.48 16.06
N VAL A 198 -1.96 5.06 15.58
CA VAL A 198 -0.65 5.24 16.21
C VAL A 198 0.34 5.76 15.19
#